data_7f478aac71b726ad367ae8954daf8c8c
#
_entry.id   7f478aac71b726ad367ae8954daf8c8c
#
_cell.length_a   1.000
_cell.length_b   1.000
_cell.length_c   1.000
_cell.angle_alpha   90.00
_cell.angle_beta   90.00
_cell.angle_gamma   90.00
#
_symmetry.space_group_name_H-M   'P 1'
#
loop_
_entity.id
_entity.type
_entity.pdbx_description
1 polymer ?
#
loop_
_entity_poly.entity_id
_entity_poly.type
_entity_poly.pdbx_seq_one_letter_code
_entity_poly.pdbx_strand_id
1 'polypeptide(L)'
;KMTPYCELGKEELLELKKELTQKYEDAKGKGLKLDMSRGKPSTDQLDMTMPMMDIFSSHCDMKDDQGVDTRNYGCLEGIYSARKLLGEMLGVDPEHVIVFGTASLNVMYDSISRAYTHGIMGSTPWCRLEKVKFLCPAPGYDRHFSITEHFGIEMINIPMTVEGPDMDLVEEYVKDPAVKGIWCVPMYTNPMGITYSEEVCRRMADLSPAAEDFRVYWDNAYCVHHLYEDKQDTLPEILGMCKANGKEDMVLEF
;
A
#
# COMPACT_ATOMS: atom_id res chain seq x y z
N LYS A 1 11.80 1.85 -28.13
CA LYS A 1 10.34 2.07 -28.02
C LYS A 1 9.68 1.33 -29.17
N MET A 2 8.65 0.52 -28.89
CA MET A 2 7.85 -0.08 -29.97
C MET A 2 6.94 0.99 -30.55
N THR A 3 6.80 0.99 -31.90
CA THR A 3 5.83 1.85 -32.57
C THR A 3 4.42 1.45 -32.17
N PRO A 4 3.54 2.39 -31.78
CA PRO A 4 2.15 2.09 -31.45
C PRO A 4 1.44 1.38 -32.63
N TYR A 5 0.59 0.41 -32.34
CA TYR A 5 -0.11 -0.35 -33.39
C TYR A 5 -0.96 0.52 -34.31
N CYS A 6 -1.47 1.63 -33.85
CA CYS A 6 -2.23 2.60 -34.63
C CYS A 6 -1.39 3.35 -35.70
N GLU A 7 -0.07 3.32 -35.59
CA GLU A 7 0.88 3.95 -36.49
C GLU A 7 1.43 2.98 -37.54
N LEU A 8 1.16 1.67 -37.37
CA LEU A 8 1.62 0.63 -38.30
C LEU A 8 0.73 0.52 -39.54
N GLY A 9 1.36 0.28 -40.67
CA GLY A 9 0.65 -0.04 -41.92
C GLY A 9 0.01 -1.43 -41.90
N LYS A 10 -0.96 -1.67 -42.79
CA LYS A 10 -1.69 -2.93 -42.87
C LYS A 10 -0.77 -4.15 -43.05
N GLU A 11 0.25 -4.03 -43.88
CA GLU A 11 1.21 -5.12 -44.13
C GLU A 11 2.05 -5.44 -42.90
N GLU A 12 2.53 -4.41 -42.20
CA GLU A 12 3.28 -4.54 -40.95
C GLU A 12 2.43 -5.20 -39.86
N LEU A 13 1.15 -4.81 -39.73
CA LEU A 13 0.21 -5.42 -38.79
C LEU A 13 -0.06 -6.89 -39.12
N LEU A 14 -0.12 -7.26 -40.40
CA LEU A 14 -0.32 -8.66 -40.81
C LEU A 14 0.90 -9.52 -40.47
N GLU A 15 2.12 -9.01 -40.71
CA GLU A 15 3.35 -9.75 -40.39
C GLU A 15 3.50 -9.88 -38.83
N LEU A 16 3.26 -8.80 -38.09
CA LEU A 16 3.27 -8.83 -36.65
C LEU A 16 2.24 -9.82 -36.09
N LYS A 17 1.03 -9.85 -36.66
CA LYS A 17 0.00 -10.83 -36.30
C LYS A 17 0.48 -12.25 -36.49
N LYS A 18 1.14 -12.54 -37.62
CA LYS A 18 1.69 -13.86 -37.91
C LYS A 18 2.76 -14.26 -36.89
N GLU A 19 3.69 -13.35 -36.62
CA GLU A 19 4.74 -13.56 -35.60
C GLU A 19 4.16 -13.84 -34.23
N LEU A 20 3.23 -13.01 -33.78
CA LEU A 20 2.59 -13.17 -32.46
C LEU A 20 1.74 -14.44 -32.38
N THR A 21 1.07 -14.82 -33.47
CA THR A 21 0.32 -16.08 -33.53
C THR A 21 1.27 -17.27 -33.39
N GLN A 22 2.43 -17.25 -34.08
CA GLN A 22 3.41 -18.31 -33.91
C GLN A 22 3.94 -18.41 -32.49
N LYS A 23 4.31 -17.27 -31.87
CA LYS A 23 4.76 -17.23 -30.48
C LYS A 23 3.70 -17.78 -29.51
N TYR A 24 2.42 -17.47 -29.76
CA TYR A 24 1.30 -17.98 -28.96
C TYR A 24 1.17 -19.51 -29.10
N GLU A 25 1.20 -20.03 -30.30
CA GLU A 25 1.08 -21.48 -30.54
C GLU A 25 2.31 -22.25 -29.99
N ASP A 26 3.52 -21.67 -30.07
CA ASP A 26 4.73 -22.25 -29.48
C ASP A 26 4.63 -22.30 -27.93
N ALA A 27 4.13 -21.24 -27.31
CA ALA A 27 3.90 -21.19 -25.87
C ALA A 27 2.84 -22.21 -25.44
N LYS A 28 1.73 -22.29 -26.18
CA LYS A 28 0.66 -23.25 -25.96
C LYS A 28 1.13 -24.70 -26.10
N GLY A 29 1.98 -24.95 -27.11
CA GLY A 29 2.58 -26.27 -27.37
C GLY A 29 3.47 -26.78 -26.24
N LYS A 30 3.98 -25.90 -25.37
CA LYS A 30 4.78 -26.29 -24.17
C LYS A 30 3.94 -26.97 -23.10
N GLY A 31 2.61 -26.94 -23.17
CA GLY A 31 1.72 -27.60 -22.21
C GLY A 31 1.85 -27.10 -20.77
N LEU A 32 2.27 -25.85 -20.59
CA LEU A 32 2.47 -25.25 -19.28
C LEU A 32 1.14 -25.15 -18.52
N LYS A 33 1.17 -25.52 -17.24
CA LYS A 33 0.02 -25.36 -16.33
C LYS A 33 0.36 -24.23 -15.36
N LEU A 34 0.18 -22.99 -15.82
CA LEU A 34 0.47 -21.80 -15.03
C LEU A 34 -0.85 -21.15 -14.56
N ASP A 35 -0.90 -20.81 -13.29
CA ASP A 35 -1.98 -20.03 -12.71
C ASP A 35 -1.48 -18.60 -12.47
N MET A 36 -2.05 -17.65 -13.19
CA MET A 36 -1.76 -16.22 -13.07
C MET A 36 -2.91 -15.45 -12.41
N SER A 37 -3.90 -16.14 -11.87
CA SER A 37 -5.07 -15.51 -11.26
C SER A 37 -4.75 -14.82 -9.93
N ARG A 38 -3.67 -15.23 -9.25
CA ARG A 38 -3.20 -14.64 -8.00
C ARG A 38 -1.68 -14.64 -7.93
N GLY A 39 -1.12 -13.49 -7.52
CA GLY A 39 0.29 -13.40 -7.09
C GLY A 39 0.43 -14.02 -5.71
N LYS A 40 1.22 -15.10 -5.61
CA LYS A 40 1.61 -15.73 -4.35
C LYS A 40 2.97 -16.40 -4.51
N PRO A 41 3.78 -16.47 -3.44
CA PRO A 41 5.07 -17.15 -3.49
C PRO A 41 4.94 -18.60 -3.93
N SER A 42 5.92 -19.10 -4.70
CA SER A 42 6.06 -20.52 -5.02
C SER A 42 6.54 -21.31 -3.80
N THR A 43 6.42 -22.64 -3.86
CA THR A 43 6.94 -23.52 -2.80
C THR A 43 8.42 -23.26 -2.56
N ASP A 44 9.22 -23.17 -3.61
CA ASP A 44 10.67 -22.95 -3.50
C ASP A 44 11.01 -21.63 -2.78
N GLN A 45 10.22 -20.58 -3.03
CA GLN A 45 10.36 -19.28 -2.33
C GLN A 45 9.99 -19.40 -0.84
N LEU A 46 8.94 -20.17 -0.50
CA LEU A 46 8.54 -20.40 0.89
C LEU A 46 9.57 -21.26 1.63
N ASP A 47 10.17 -22.25 0.96
CA ASP A 47 11.20 -23.12 1.53
C ASP A 47 12.46 -22.33 1.94
N MET A 48 12.74 -21.19 1.30
CA MET A 48 13.86 -20.32 1.69
C MET A 48 13.73 -19.79 3.13
N THR A 49 12.53 -19.66 3.65
CA THR A 49 12.29 -19.18 5.02
C THR A 49 12.18 -20.29 6.06
N MET A 50 12.11 -21.55 5.64
CA MET A 50 11.95 -22.69 6.55
C MET A 50 13.03 -22.79 7.64
N PRO A 51 14.32 -22.47 7.39
CA PRO A 51 15.35 -22.48 8.44
C PRO A 51 15.05 -21.55 9.62
N MET A 52 14.18 -20.55 9.46
CA MET A 52 13.72 -19.71 10.56
C MET A 52 13.01 -20.51 11.66
N MET A 53 12.37 -21.63 11.30
CA MET A 53 11.66 -22.49 12.27
C MET A 53 12.64 -23.20 13.21
N ASP A 54 13.88 -23.41 12.80
CA ASP A 54 14.90 -24.08 13.61
C ASP A 54 15.49 -23.16 14.69
N ILE A 55 15.25 -21.86 14.59
CA ILE A 55 15.70 -20.88 15.58
C ILE A 55 14.92 -21.06 16.89
N PHE A 56 13.64 -21.43 16.81
CA PHE A 56 12.79 -21.59 17.98
C PHE A 56 12.91 -22.99 18.57
N SER A 57 13.50 -23.07 19.76
CA SER A 57 13.62 -24.30 20.51
C SER A 57 13.43 -24.05 22.00
N SER A 58 13.33 -25.10 22.83
CA SER A 58 13.28 -24.98 24.30
C SER A 58 14.55 -24.37 24.91
N HIS A 59 15.60 -24.21 24.11
CA HIS A 59 16.90 -23.67 24.52
C HIS A 59 17.17 -22.25 24.02
N CYS A 60 16.24 -21.66 23.26
CA CYS A 60 16.36 -20.26 22.83
C CYS A 60 16.25 -19.30 24.01
N ASP A 61 17.00 -18.23 23.98
CA ASP A 61 16.67 -17.05 24.76
C ASP A 61 15.42 -16.40 24.15
N MET A 62 14.37 -16.30 24.96
CA MET A 62 13.09 -15.74 24.55
C MET A 62 12.96 -14.27 25.00
N LYS A 63 14.06 -13.61 25.32
CA LYS A 63 14.09 -12.19 25.64
C LYS A 63 14.58 -11.38 24.47
N ASP A 64 13.97 -10.20 24.31
CA ASP A 64 14.46 -9.21 23.37
C ASP A 64 15.71 -8.48 23.89
N ASP A 65 16.28 -7.57 23.10
CA ASP A 65 17.49 -6.79 23.46
C ASP A 65 17.33 -5.93 24.72
N GLN A 66 16.10 -5.68 25.14
CA GLN A 66 15.77 -4.92 26.35
C GLN A 66 15.44 -5.84 27.53
N GLY A 67 15.53 -7.14 27.37
CA GLY A 67 15.25 -8.15 28.40
C GLY A 67 13.77 -8.45 28.58
N VAL A 68 12.90 -8.02 27.67
CA VAL A 68 11.48 -8.34 27.71
C VAL A 68 11.25 -9.77 27.27
N ASP A 69 10.57 -10.57 28.08
CA ASP A 69 10.21 -11.94 27.75
C ASP A 69 9.08 -11.96 26.72
N THR A 70 9.42 -12.38 25.49
CA THR A 70 8.53 -12.38 24.34
C THR A 70 7.35 -13.34 24.45
N ARG A 71 7.36 -14.24 25.43
CA ARG A 71 6.27 -15.17 25.71
C ARG A 71 5.15 -14.55 26.53
N ASN A 72 5.36 -13.34 27.08
CA ASN A 72 4.38 -12.67 27.93
C ASN A 72 3.71 -11.50 27.18
N TYR A 73 2.57 -11.08 27.72
CA TYR A 73 1.84 -9.90 27.22
C TYR A 73 2.31 -8.63 27.93
N GLY A 74 1.90 -7.46 27.41
CA GLY A 74 2.12 -6.15 28.05
C GLY A 74 2.83 -5.11 27.18
N CYS A 75 3.37 -5.50 26.02
CA CYS A 75 3.92 -4.55 25.05
C CYS A 75 2.84 -4.24 24.01
N LEU A 76 2.04 -3.20 24.24
CA LEU A 76 0.90 -2.86 23.38
C LEU A 76 1.33 -2.49 21.94
N GLU A 77 2.44 -1.78 21.83
CA GLU A 77 3.01 -1.36 20.54
C GLU A 77 3.89 -2.44 19.87
N GLY A 78 4.14 -3.54 20.58
CA GLY A 78 5.12 -4.55 20.20
C GLY A 78 6.49 -4.33 20.87
N ILE A 79 7.32 -5.37 20.88
CA ILE A 79 8.67 -5.29 21.47
C ILE A 79 9.55 -4.33 20.66
N TYR A 80 10.47 -3.66 21.37
CA TYR A 80 11.31 -2.62 20.74
C TYR A 80 12.16 -3.16 19.58
N SER A 81 12.73 -4.36 19.71
CA SER A 81 13.54 -4.97 18.64
C SER A 81 12.74 -5.15 17.35
N ALA A 82 11.45 -5.55 17.43
CA ALA A 82 10.58 -5.67 16.27
C ALA A 82 10.22 -4.30 15.68
N ARG A 83 9.88 -3.32 16.54
CA ARG A 83 9.59 -1.94 16.10
C ARG A 83 10.80 -1.30 15.42
N LYS A 84 12.01 -1.55 15.96
CA LYS A 84 13.26 -1.08 15.37
C LYS A 84 13.50 -1.68 13.97
N LEU A 85 13.35 -3.00 13.84
CA LEU A 85 13.52 -3.69 12.56
C LEU A 85 12.56 -3.15 11.48
N LEU A 86 11.28 -3.01 11.83
CA LEU A 86 10.28 -2.49 10.90
C LEU A 86 10.49 -0.99 10.62
N GLY A 87 10.89 -0.21 11.63
CA GLY A 87 11.23 1.19 11.45
C GLY A 87 12.41 1.38 10.49
N GLU A 88 13.45 0.54 10.58
CA GLU A 88 14.59 0.55 9.63
C GLU A 88 14.13 0.21 8.19
N MET A 89 13.16 -0.70 8.03
CA MET A 89 12.60 -1.04 6.71
C MET A 89 11.83 0.12 6.08
N LEU A 90 11.10 0.90 6.89
CA LEU A 90 10.25 2.01 6.44
C LEU A 90 10.97 3.36 6.48
N GLY A 91 12.13 3.44 7.11
CA GLY A 91 12.86 4.70 7.31
C GLY A 91 12.28 5.60 8.40
N VAL A 92 11.51 5.02 9.34
CA VAL A 92 10.84 5.76 10.42
C VAL A 92 11.44 5.41 11.80
N ASP A 93 11.26 6.33 12.76
CA ASP A 93 11.67 6.10 14.15
C ASP A 93 10.83 4.95 14.77
N PRO A 94 11.43 4.00 15.50
CA PRO A 94 10.71 2.95 16.21
C PRO A 94 9.55 3.43 17.10
N GLU A 95 9.62 4.65 17.61
CA GLU A 95 8.55 5.24 18.42
C GLU A 95 7.26 5.51 17.61
N HIS A 96 7.35 5.55 16.29
CA HIS A 96 6.20 5.68 15.38
C HIS A 96 5.68 4.34 14.85
N VAL A 97 6.29 3.22 15.27
CA VAL A 97 5.94 1.88 14.80
C VAL A 97 5.09 1.14 15.83
N ILE A 98 3.98 0.59 15.37
CA ILE A 98 3.14 -0.34 16.15
C ILE A 98 3.12 -1.67 15.41
N VAL A 99 3.61 -2.73 16.07
CA VAL A 99 3.52 -4.09 15.56
C VAL A 99 2.15 -4.65 15.90
N PHE A 100 1.31 -4.82 14.91
CA PHE A 100 -0.08 -5.22 15.13
C PHE A 100 -0.30 -6.69 14.76
N GLY A 101 -0.79 -6.96 13.56
CA GLY A 101 -1.12 -8.31 13.10
C GLY A 101 -0.39 -8.63 11.80
N THR A 102 -0.74 -9.76 11.20
CA THR A 102 -0.13 -10.24 9.95
C THR A 102 -0.89 -9.81 8.69
N ALA A 103 -1.99 -9.10 8.83
CA ALA A 103 -2.84 -8.69 7.72
C ALA A 103 -3.16 -7.19 7.80
N SER A 104 -2.45 -6.39 7.00
CA SER A 104 -2.63 -4.93 6.93
C SER A 104 -4.09 -4.52 6.64
N LEU A 105 -4.81 -5.27 5.80
CA LEU A 105 -6.24 -5.03 5.55
C LEU A 105 -7.10 -5.07 6.82
N ASN A 106 -6.77 -5.93 7.78
CA ASN A 106 -7.51 -5.98 9.06
C ASN A 106 -7.23 -4.72 9.88
N VAL A 107 -6.00 -4.22 9.85
CA VAL A 107 -5.61 -2.99 10.56
C VAL A 107 -6.28 -1.78 9.93
N MET A 108 -6.29 -1.71 8.58
CA MET A 108 -7.00 -0.67 7.84
C MET A 108 -8.50 -0.69 8.11
N TYR A 109 -9.11 -1.87 8.10
CA TYR A 109 -10.53 -2.04 8.45
C TYR A 109 -10.81 -1.57 9.89
N ASP A 110 -9.98 -1.95 10.87
CA ASP A 110 -10.13 -1.54 12.25
C ASP A 110 -10.00 -0.01 12.38
N SER A 111 -9.04 0.61 11.68
CA SER A 111 -8.84 2.06 11.67
C SER A 111 -10.09 2.79 11.14
N ILE A 112 -10.65 2.33 10.01
CA ILE A 112 -11.92 2.87 9.48
C ILE A 112 -13.08 2.63 10.45
N SER A 113 -13.18 1.42 11.02
CA SER A 113 -14.23 1.08 11.98
C SER A 113 -14.21 1.98 13.22
N ARG A 114 -13.01 2.27 13.73
CA ARG A 114 -12.83 3.21 14.88
C ARG A 114 -13.22 4.62 14.50
N ALA A 115 -12.77 5.11 13.36
CA ALA A 115 -13.18 6.43 12.86
C ALA A 115 -14.70 6.52 12.69
N TYR A 116 -15.31 5.47 12.14
CA TYR A 116 -16.75 5.39 11.89
C TYR A 116 -17.56 5.37 13.19
N THR A 117 -17.13 4.63 14.20
CA THR A 117 -17.88 4.43 15.46
C THR A 117 -17.52 5.40 16.56
N HIS A 118 -16.29 5.88 16.65
CA HIS A 118 -15.77 6.69 17.76
C HIS A 118 -15.20 8.04 17.34
N GLY A 119 -14.92 8.26 16.05
CA GLY A 119 -14.19 9.41 15.56
C GLY A 119 -12.67 9.25 15.70
N ILE A 120 -11.92 10.22 15.21
CA ILE A 120 -10.46 10.29 15.26
C ILE A 120 -10.07 11.52 16.08
N MET A 121 -9.22 11.35 17.10
CA MET A 121 -8.67 12.44 17.92
C MET A 121 -9.74 13.42 18.44
N GLY A 122 -10.90 12.90 18.81
CA GLY A 122 -12.01 13.70 19.34
C GLY A 122 -12.97 14.25 18.29
N SER A 123 -12.78 13.93 17.02
CA SER A 123 -13.73 14.30 15.97
C SER A 123 -15.07 13.58 16.13
N THR A 124 -16.10 14.09 15.46
CA THR A 124 -17.41 13.44 15.42
C THR A 124 -17.29 12.07 14.73
N PRO A 125 -17.82 10.97 15.36
CA PRO A 125 -17.89 9.67 14.71
C PRO A 125 -18.54 9.74 13.33
N TRP A 126 -17.94 9.13 12.32
CA TRP A 126 -18.41 9.24 10.94
C TRP A 126 -19.83 8.71 10.74
N CYS A 127 -20.26 7.72 11.53
CA CYS A 127 -21.63 7.22 11.52
C CYS A 127 -22.71 8.27 11.92
N ARG A 128 -22.29 9.39 12.50
CA ARG A 128 -23.17 10.51 12.89
C ARG A 128 -23.15 11.66 11.89
N LEU A 129 -22.29 11.60 10.88
CA LEU A 129 -22.22 12.59 9.82
C LEU A 129 -23.26 12.31 8.75
N GLU A 130 -23.79 13.33 8.13
CA GLU A 130 -24.75 13.19 7.04
C GLU A 130 -24.12 12.48 5.84
N LYS A 131 -22.84 12.76 5.58
CA LYS A 131 -22.10 12.24 4.45
C LYS A 131 -20.63 12.05 4.77
N VAL A 132 -20.08 10.92 4.33
CA VAL A 132 -18.67 10.61 4.37
C VAL A 132 -18.22 10.18 2.98
N LYS A 133 -17.09 10.72 2.53
CA LYS A 133 -16.51 10.43 1.22
C LYS A 133 -15.05 10.01 1.37
N PHE A 134 -14.59 9.19 0.43
CA PHE A 134 -13.22 8.72 0.37
C PHE A 134 -12.67 8.82 -1.05
N LEU A 135 -11.44 9.27 -1.18
CA LEU A 135 -10.74 9.32 -2.45
C LEU A 135 -10.17 7.94 -2.77
N CYS A 136 -10.48 7.45 -3.95
CA CYS A 136 -10.15 6.11 -4.41
C CYS A 136 -9.35 6.20 -5.72
N PRO A 137 -8.02 6.31 -5.68
CA PRO A 137 -7.20 6.22 -6.88
C PRO A 137 -7.48 4.94 -7.67
N ALA A 138 -7.85 5.09 -8.94
CA ALA A 138 -8.26 3.98 -9.80
C ALA A 138 -7.54 4.05 -11.17
N PRO A 139 -7.03 2.93 -11.68
CA PRO A 139 -7.05 1.57 -11.12
C PRO A 139 -6.30 1.47 -9.78
N GLY A 140 -6.84 0.71 -8.82
CA GLY A 140 -6.29 0.57 -7.48
C GLY A 140 -6.60 -0.81 -6.88
N TYR A 141 -6.22 -0.99 -5.61
CA TYR A 141 -6.45 -2.26 -4.93
C TYR A 141 -7.90 -2.37 -4.46
N ASP A 142 -8.63 -3.30 -5.04
CA ASP A 142 -10.08 -3.46 -4.87
C ASP A 142 -10.52 -3.74 -3.41
N ARG A 143 -9.62 -4.30 -2.58
CA ARG A 143 -9.91 -4.60 -1.18
C ARG A 143 -10.06 -3.34 -0.32
N HIS A 144 -9.31 -2.29 -0.63
CA HIS A 144 -9.50 -0.98 -0.01
C HIS A 144 -10.90 -0.44 -0.31
N PHE A 145 -11.32 -0.54 -1.56
CA PHE A 145 -12.66 -0.10 -1.99
C PHE A 145 -13.77 -0.91 -1.32
N SER A 146 -13.55 -2.21 -1.14
CA SER A 146 -14.49 -3.07 -0.42
C SER A 146 -14.66 -2.67 1.04
N ILE A 147 -13.61 -2.20 1.72
CA ILE A 147 -13.73 -1.63 3.08
C ILE A 147 -14.61 -0.38 3.05
N THR A 148 -14.35 0.52 2.11
CA THR A 148 -15.10 1.77 1.96
C THR A 148 -16.59 1.50 1.68
N GLU A 149 -16.87 0.57 0.77
CA GLU A 149 -18.22 0.12 0.43
C GLU A 149 -18.96 -0.49 1.63
N HIS A 150 -18.26 -1.32 2.43
CA HIS A 150 -18.81 -1.97 3.62
C HIS A 150 -19.40 -0.97 4.62
N PHE A 151 -18.77 0.17 4.80
CA PHE A 151 -19.23 1.24 5.71
C PHE A 151 -20.21 2.21 5.02
N GLY A 152 -20.59 1.99 3.76
CA GLY A 152 -21.50 2.90 3.02
C GLY A 152 -20.88 4.26 2.75
N ILE A 153 -19.55 4.37 2.73
CA ILE A 153 -18.82 5.59 2.44
C ILE A 153 -18.81 5.85 0.93
N GLU A 154 -19.14 7.06 0.50
CA GLU A 154 -19.12 7.43 -0.91
C GLU A 154 -17.68 7.42 -1.46
N MET A 155 -17.46 6.69 -2.54
CA MET A 155 -16.15 6.62 -3.20
C MET A 155 -16.06 7.63 -4.34
N ILE A 156 -15.01 8.44 -4.33
CA ILE A 156 -14.67 9.37 -5.40
C ILE A 156 -13.46 8.79 -6.15
N ASN A 157 -13.67 8.43 -7.41
CA ASN A 157 -12.57 7.93 -8.24
C ASN A 157 -11.60 9.06 -8.59
N ILE A 158 -10.32 8.84 -8.31
CA ILE A 158 -9.21 9.70 -8.73
C ILE A 158 -8.44 8.97 -9.83
N PRO A 159 -8.29 9.54 -11.02
CA PRO A 159 -7.49 8.93 -12.07
C PRO A 159 -6.04 8.72 -11.63
N MET A 160 -5.48 7.57 -11.99
CA MET A 160 -4.05 7.30 -11.82
C MET A 160 -3.28 7.78 -13.05
N THR A 161 -2.14 8.42 -12.82
CA THR A 161 -1.15 8.80 -13.82
C THR A 161 0.05 7.84 -13.76
N VAL A 162 1.07 8.05 -14.58
CA VAL A 162 2.33 7.28 -14.51
C VAL A 162 3.20 7.65 -13.29
N GLU A 163 2.85 8.70 -12.57
CA GLU A 163 3.58 9.20 -11.40
C GLU A 163 2.83 9.00 -10.09
N GLY A 164 1.57 8.57 -10.14
CA GLY A 164 0.69 8.40 -8.98
C GLY A 164 -0.72 8.93 -9.26
N PRO A 165 -1.54 9.19 -8.24
CA PRO A 165 -2.87 9.78 -8.39
C PRO A 165 -2.80 11.20 -8.97
N ASP A 166 -3.85 11.60 -9.68
CA ASP A 166 -4.01 12.99 -10.15
C ASP A 166 -4.15 13.93 -8.94
N MET A 167 -3.04 14.57 -8.58
CA MET A 167 -2.97 15.41 -7.39
C MET A 167 -3.77 16.72 -7.53
N ASP A 168 -4.03 17.21 -8.75
CA ASP A 168 -4.86 18.40 -8.94
C ASP A 168 -6.30 18.11 -8.47
N LEU A 169 -6.81 16.93 -8.80
CA LEU A 169 -8.11 16.47 -8.33
C LEU A 169 -8.11 16.15 -6.83
N VAL A 170 -7.05 15.53 -6.31
CA VAL A 170 -6.93 15.25 -4.87
C VAL A 170 -7.01 16.56 -4.08
N GLU A 171 -6.20 17.57 -4.43
CA GLU A 171 -6.16 18.88 -3.80
C GLU A 171 -7.49 19.65 -3.91
N GLU A 172 -8.25 19.41 -4.96
CA GLU A 172 -9.58 19.99 -5.12
C GLU A 172 -10.61 19.32 -4.18
N TYR A 173 -10.63 17.98 -4.17
CA TYR A 173 -11.62 17.24 -3.39
C TYR A 173 -11.39 17.31 -1.87
N VAL A 174 -10.16 17.43 -1.39
CA VAL A 174 -9.90 17.56 0.07
C VAL A 174 -10.42 18.87 0.68
N LYS A 175 -10.85 19.82 -0.15
CA LYS A 175 -11.54 21.05 0.31
C LYS A 175 -12.98 20.77 0.78
N ASP A 176 -13.55 19.63 0.43
CA ASP A 176 -14.84 19.19 0.94
C ASP A 176 -14.67 18.54 2.32
N PRO A 177 -15.27 19.08 3.40
CA PRO A 177 -15.13 18.52 4.75
C PRO A 177 -15.77 17.12 4.92
N ALA A 178 -16.56 16.67 3.94
CA ALA A 178 -17.06 15.30 3.91
C ALA A 178 -16.02 14.28 3.45
N VAL A 179 -14.93 14.72 2.81
CA VAL A 179 -13.82 13.85 2.38
C VAL A 179 -12.93 13.56 3.58
N LYS A 180 -12.90 12.28 4.00
CA LYS A 180 -12.25 11.83 5.23
C LYS A 180 -10.97 11.03 5.01
N GLY A 181 -10.65 10.67 3.78
CA GLY A 181 -9.40 9.99 3.52
C GLY A 181 -9.16 9.65 2.06
N ILE A 182 -7.98 9.11 1.82
CA ILE A 182 -7.51 8.62 0.53
C ILE A 182 -6.79 7.28 0.71
N TRP A 183 -7.04 6.32 -0.19
CA TRP A 183 -6.28 5.09 -0.28
C TRP A 183 -5.05 5.26 -1.17
N CYS A 184 -3.89 4.84 -0.71
CA CYS A 184 -2.65 4.88 -1.48
C CYS A 184 -1.93 3.54 -1.42
N VAL A 185 -1.44 3.06 -2.58
CA VAL A 185 -0.45 1.98 -2.67
C VAL A 185 0.75 2.60 -3.39
N PRO A 186 1.72 3.18 -2.64
CA PRO A 186 2.64 4.14 -3.24
C PRO A 186 3.80 3.51 -4.02
N MET A 187 4.15 2.26 -3.74
CA MET A 187 5.26 1.58 -4.36
C MET A 187 4.78 0.34 -5.11
N TYR A 188 5.21 0.19 -6.38
CA TYR A 188 4.80 -0.91 -7.26
C TYR A 188 3.30 -1.17 -7.25
N THR A 189 2.51 -0.11 -7.41
CA THR A 189 1.05 -0.09 -7.24
C THR A 189 0.34 -1.29 -7.85
N ASN A 190 -0.62 -1.85 -7.14
CA ASN A 190 -1.49 -2.89 -7.67
C ASN A 190 -2.77 -2.25 -8.26
N PRO A 191 -3.08 -2.38 -9.59
CA PRO A 191 -2.45 -3.29 -10.55
C PRO A 191 -1.39 -2.65 -11.48
N MET A 192 -1.09 -1.35 -11.40
CA MET A 192 -0.33 -0.64 -12.43
C MET A 192 1.19 -0.85 -12.36
N GLY A 193 1.73 -1.26 -11.20
CA GLY A 193 3.16 -1.48 -10.99
C GLY A 193 4.01 -0.21 -11.03
N ILE A 194 3.43 0.95 -10.79
CA ILE A 194 4.14 2.24 -10.72
C ILE A 194 4.54 2.57 -9.29
N THR A 195 5.56 3.39 -9.13
CA THR A 195 5.95 3.98 -7.85
C THR A 195 5.63 5.47 -7.89
N TYR A 196 5.06 6.02 -6.82
CA TYR A 196 4.72 7.44 -6.75
C TYR A 196 5.99 8.28 -6.87
N SER A 197 5.92 9.36 -7.64
CA SER A 197 7.04 10.28 -7.77
C SER A 197 7.24 11.10 -6.49
N GLU A 198 8.46 11.63 -6.32
CA GLU A 198 8.77 12.53 -5.21
C GLU A 198 7.82 13.74 -5.17
N GLU A 199 7.43 14.26 -6.34
CA GLU A 199 6.48 15.37 -6.44
C GLU A 199 5.08 14.98 -5.93
N VAL A 200 4.59 13.77 -6.26
CA VAL A 200 3.31 13.26 -5.75
C VAL A 200 3.37 13.09 -4.23
N CYS A 201 4.45 12.50 -3.71
CA CYS A 201 4.64 12.35 -2.25
C CYS A 201 4.70 13.70 -1.54
N ARG A 202 5.43 14.67 -2.10
CA ARG A 202 5.51 16.03 -1.56
C ARG A 202 4.13 16.70 -1.54
N ARG A 203 3.39 16.68 -2.66
CA ARG A 203 2.04 17.25 -2.73
C ARG A 203 1.08 16.56 -1.78
N MET A 204 1.20 15.24 -1.59
CA MET A 204 0.40 14.49 -0.61
C MET A 204 0.67 14.97 0.83
N ALA A 205 1.94 15.16 1.20
CA ALA A 205 2.32 15.67 2.52
C ALA A 205 1.95 17.14 2.73
N ASP A 206 1.84 17.92 1.64
CA ASP A 206 1.44 19.33 1.66
C ASP A 206 -0.08 19.53 1.73
N LEU A 207 -0.89 18.49 1.54
CA LEU A 207 -2.36 18.60 1.54
C LEU A 207 -2.86 19.40 2.74
N SER A 208 -3.89 20.21 2.51
CA SER A 208 -4.57 20.99 3.54
C SER A 208 -6.06 20.67 3.52
N PRO A 209 -6.46 19.48 4.04
CA PRO A 209 -7.85 19.06 4.04
C PRO A 209 -8.73 19.99 4.88
N ALA A 210 -9.98 20.19 4.43
CA ALA A 210 -10.98 20.89 5.23
C ALA A 210 -11.46 20.06 6.44
N ALA A 211 -11.31 18.74 6.38
CA ALA A 211 -11.64 17.85 7.48
C ALA A 211 -10.40 17.61 8.36
N GLU A 212 -10.47 17.97 9.64
CA GLU A 212 -9.38 17.75 10.62
C GLU A 212 -9.08 16.25 10.84
N ASP A 213 -10.08 15.41 10.62
CA ASP A 213 -10.01 13.96 10.72
C ASP A 213 -9.73 13.25 9.39
N PHE A 214 -9.26 13.99 8.38
CA PHE A 214 -8.78 13.40 7.12
C PHE A 214 -7.51 12.57 7.35
N ARG A 215 -7.43 11.39 6.72
CA ARG A 215 -6.23 10.53 6.80
C ARG A 215 -5.81 10.00 5.43
N VAL A 216 -4.51 9.98 5.22
CA VAL A 216 -3.86 9.27 4.12
C VAL A 216 -3.61 7.84 4.59
N TYR A 217 -4.24 6.86 3.97
CA TYR A 217 -4.01 5.43 4.21
C TYR A 217 -2.94 4.96 3.23
N TRP A 218 -1.71 4.87 3.72
CA TRP A 218 -0.50 4.63 2.95
C TRP A 218 -0.09 3.17 3.05
N ASP A 219 -0.67 2.33 2.16
CA ASP A 219 -0.39 0.89 2.11
C ASP A 219 0.91 0.62 1.36
N ASN A 220 2.01 0.53 2.11
CA ASN A 220 3.36 0.32 1.60
C ASN A 220 3.73 -1.17 1.54
N ALA A 221 2.77 -2.01 1.15
CA ALA A 221 2.89 -3.47 1.11
C ALA A 221 4.09 -3.98 0.30
N TYR A 222 4.60 -3.18 -0.63
CA TYR A 222 5.65 -3.59 -1.55
C TYR A 222 7.01 -2.92 -1.29
N CYS A 223 7.22 -2.31 -0.12
CA CYS A 223 8.43 -1.55 0.22
C CYS A 223 9.75 -2.31 0.04
N VAL A 224 9.72 -3.65 0.09
CA VAL A 224 10.90 -4.53 -0.11
C VAL A 224 10.73 -5.52 -1.26
N HIS A 225 9.70 -5.36 -2.10
CA HIS A 225 9.37 -6.31 -3.18
C HIS A 225 9.98 -5.89 -4.53
N HIS A 226 11.26 -5.58 -4.54
CA HIS A 226 11.96 -5.22 -5.76
C HIS A 226 12.05 -6.40 -6.73
N LEU A 227 11.78 -6.17 -8.02
CA LEU A 227 11.84 -7.21 -9.06
C LEU A 227 13.26 -7.45 -9.58
N TYR A 228 14.15 -6.46 -9.43
CA TYR A 228 15.53 -6.50 -9.91
C TYR A 228 16.48 -6.03 -8.81
N GLU A 229 17.62 -6.69 -8.68
CA GLU A 229 18.64 -6.33 -7.68
C GLU A 229 19.31 -5.00 -8.02
N ASP A 230 19.51 -4.73 -9.31
CA ASP A 230 20.24 -3.57 -9.84
C ASP A 230 19.31 -2.40 -10.23
N LYS A 231 18.01 -2.58 -10.10
CA LYS A 231 17.01 -1.57 -10.46
C LYS A 231 15.87 -1.57 -9.45
N GLN A 232 16.08 -0.84 -8.39
CA GLN A 232 15.09 -0.68 -7.33
C GLN A 232 14.54 0.75 -7.36
N ASP A 233 13.22 0.86 -7.24
CA ASP A 233 12.61 2.17 -7.04
C ASP A 233 12.83 2.62 -5.60
N THR A 234 12.82 3.92 -5.38
CA THR A 234 12.87 4.54 -4.06
C THR A 234 11.59 5.34 -3.81
N LEU A 235 11.09 5.28 -2.60
CA LEU A 235 9.92 6.03 -2.17
C LEU A 235 10.35 6.99 -1.06
N PRO A 236 10.04 8.30 -1.14
CA PRO A 236 10.26 9.22 -0.03
C PRO A 236 9.47 8.78 1.21
N GLU A 237 10.05 8.94 2.39
CA GLU A 237 9.40 8.62 3.66
C GLU A 237 8.33 9.70 3.96
N ILE A 238 7.07 9.28 3.90
CA ILE A 238 5.91 10.19 3.92
C ILE A 238 5.64 10.77 5.31
N LEU A 239 5.89 10.03 6.39
CA LEU A 239 5.64 10.50 7.76
C LEU A 239 6.55 11.69 8.10
N GLY A 240 7.84 11.62 7.76
CA GLY A 240 8.79 12.71 7.96
C GLY A 240 8.43 13.95 7.14
N MET A 241 7.95 13.75 5.90
CA MET A 241 7.45 14.86 5.07
C MET A 241 6.23 15.52 5.71
N CYS A 242 5.26 14.75 6.19
CA CYS A 242 4.10 15.25 6.91
C CYS A 242 4.51 15.96 8.21
N LYS A 243 5.44 15.37 8.96
CA LYS A 243 5.94 15.95 10.23
C LYS A 243 6.65 17.28 10.01
N ALA A 244 7.44 17.40 8.94
CA ALA A 244 8.08 18.67 8.58
C ALA A 244 7.06 19.80 8.33
N ASN A 245 5.83 19.45 7.94
CA ASN A 245 4.72 20.36 7.71
C ASN A 245 3.78 20.50 8.94
N GLY A 246 4.11 19.88 10.09
CA GLY A 246 3.26 19.85 11.28
C GLY A 246 1.96 19.07 11.09
N LYS A 247 2.00 18.01 10.26
CA LYS A 247 0.84 17.20 9.86
C LYS A 247 1.10 15.70 10.07
N GLU A 248 1.89 15.34 11.06
CA GLU A 248 2.26 13.95 11.37
C GLU A 248 1.05 13.03 11.57
N ASP A 249 -0.04 13.58 12.12
CA ASP A 249 -1.27 12.82 12.35
C ASP A 249 -2.07 12.53 11.06
N MET A 250 -1.69 13.15 9.93
CA MET A 250 -2.44 13.01 8.68
C MET A 250 -2.21 11.67 7.99
N VAL A 251 -1.09 11.00 8.24
CA VAL A 251 -0.73 9.76 7.56
C VAL A 251 -0.80 8.56 8.49
N LEU A 252 -1.34 7.46 7.98
CA LEU A 252 -1.29 6.12 8.57
C LEU A 252 -0.60 5.22 7.55
N GLU A 253 0.60 4.76 7.87
CA GLU A 253 1.37 3.83 7.02
C GLU A 253 1.16 2.38 7.49
N PHE A 254 1.00 1.47 6.51
CA PHE A 254 0.70 0.05 6.72
C PHE A 254 1.66 -0.84 5.94
#